data_4cff3653454f95d000af2632dc2128ee
#
_entry.id   4cff3653454f95d000af2632dc2128ee
#
_cell.length_a   1.000
_cell.length_b   1.000
_cell.length_c   1.000
_cell.angle_alpha   90.00
_cell.angle_beta   90.00
_cell.angle_gamma   90.00
#
_symmetry.space_group_name_H-M   'P 1'
#
loop_
_entity.id
_entity.type
_entity.pdbx_description
1 polymer ?
#
loop_
_entity_poly.entity_id
_entity_poly.type
_entity_poly.pdbx_seq_one_letter_code
_entity_poly.pdbx_strand_id
1 'polypeptide(L)'
;GDMELVFSRLPEHNQRYYKEGDTLTLGSLTIRVMETPGHTQGSVCLLVGDVMFSGDTLFRGSCGRTDFAGGDPKAMLASLDRLAALPGNYKVYPGHEGATELDYERRVNPFMTRRLSL
;
A
#
# COMPACT_ATOMS: atom_id res chain seq x y z
N GLY A 1 13.39 -6.72 8.02
CA GLY A 1 13.89 -5.83 9.03
C GLY A 1 12.92 -5.60 10.17
N ASP A 2 13.28 -4.70 11.07
CA ASP A 2 12.44 -4.43 12.26
C ASP A 2 11.05 -3.93 11.91
N MET A 3 10.92 -3.16 10.84
CA MET A 3 9.64 -2.61 10.41
C MET A 3 8.70 -3.69 9.90
N GLU A 4 9.21 -4.66 9.17
CA GLU A 4 8.42 -5.80 8.71
C GLU A 4 7.91 -6.61 9.89
N LEU A 5 8.75 -6.79 10.91
CA LEU A 5 8.37 -7.49 12.13
C LEU A 5 7.25 -6.76 12.87
N VAL A 6 7.34 -5.43 12.95
CA VAL A 6 6.29 -4.61 13.56
C VAL A 6 4.98 -4.79 12.81
N PHE A 7 5.01 -4.70 11.47
CA PHE A 7 3.83 -4.88 10.64
C PHE A 7 3.20 -6.26 10.84
N SER A 8 4.03 -7.32 10.87
CA SER A 8 3.54 -8.69 11.02
C SER A 8 2.89 -8.96 12.38
N ARG A 9 3.18 -8.13 13.38
CA ARG A 9 2.58 -8.25 14.72
C ARG A 9 1.23 -7.56 14.83
N LEU A 10 0.83 -6.76 13.85
CA LEU A 10 -0.49 -6.14 13.86
C LEU A 10 -1.54 -7.22 13.62
N PRO A 11 -2.53 -7.37 14.49
CA PRO A 11 -3.58 -8.37 14.27
C PRO A 11 -4.32 -8.08 12.97
N GLU A 12 -4.40 -9.08 12.11
CA GLU A 12 -5.01 -8.92 10.78
C GLU A 12 -6.47 -8.45 10.89
N HIS A 13 -7.21 -9.00 11.84
CA HIS A 13 -8.61 -8.61 12.01
C HIS A 13 -8.78 -7.15 12.43
N ASN A 14 -7.78 -6.55 13.06
CA ASN A 14 -7.82 -5.14 13.45
C ASN A 14 -7.55 -4.22 12.26
N GLN A 15 -6.78 -4.67 11.29
CA GLN A 15 -6.45 -3.87 10.10
C GLN A 15 -7.70 -3.47 9.32
N ARG A 16 -8.76 -4.26 9.37
CA ARG A 16 -10.02 -3.97 8.68
C ARG A 16 -10.77 -2.77 9.23
N TYR A 17 -10.48 -2.37 10.45
CA TYR A 17 -11.17 -1.27 11.13
C TYR A 17 -10.38 0.02 11.08
N TYR A 18 -9.19 0.01 10.50
CA TYR A 18 -8.39 1.22 10.35
C TYR A 18 -8.92 2.05 9.20
N LYS A 19 -8.95 3.35 9.40
CA LYS A 19 -9.49 4.30 8.44
C LYS A 19 -8.45 5.32 8.05
N GLU A 20 -8.70 6.02 6.95
CA GLU A 20 -7.87 7.10 6.46
C GLU A 20 -7.54 8.07 7.58
N GLY A 21 -6.26 8.36 7.73
CA GLY A 21 -5.78 9.30 8.73
C GLY A 21 -5.63 8.75 10.13
N ASP A 22 -6.06 7.52 10.38
CA ASP A 22 -5.84 6.88 11.67
C ASP A 22 -4.35 6.78 11.97
N THR A 23 -4.02 6.90 13.24
CA THR A 23 -2.64 6.80 13.70
C THR A 23 -2.54 5.70 14.76
N LEU A 24 -1.59 4.81 14.56
CA LEU A 24 -1.31 3.72 15.48
C LEU A 24 0.08 3.97 16.08
N THR A 25 0.22 3.64 17.36
CA THR A 25 1.51 3.78 18.03
C THR A 25 1.98 2.42 18.51
N LEU A 26 3.22 2.06 18.14
CA LEU A 26 3.89 0.85 18.63
C LEU A 26 5.25 1.28 19.15
N GLY A 27 5.39 1.31 20.50
CA GLY A 27 6.60 1.85 21.11
C GLY A 27 6.78 3.31 20.74
N SER A 28 7.91 3.64 20.13
CA SER A 28 8.22 4.99 19.65
C SER A 28 7.77 5.23 18.21
N LEU A 29 7.19 4.22 17.54
CA LEU A 29 6.80 4.33 16.13
C LEU A 29 5.39 4.85 16.01
N THR A 30 5.20 5.78 15.08
CA THR A 30 3.88 6.28 14.68
C THR A 30 3.57 5.77 13.29
N ILE A 31 2.46 5.06 13.16
CA ILE A 31 2.00 4.46 11.90
C ILE A 31 0.77 5.20 11.44
N ARG A 32 0.80 5.75 10.23
CA ARG A 32 -0.37 6.39 9.61
C ARG A 32 -1.05 5.43 8.65
N VAL A 33 -2.37 5.45 8.67
CA VAL A 33 -3.18 4.59 7.79
C VAL A 33 -3.65 5.40 6.59
N MET A 34 -3.50 4.83 5.41
CA MET A 34 -4.01 5.39 4.16
C MET A 34 -4.88 4.32 3.49
N GLU A 35 -6.15 4.64 3.24
CA GLU A 35 -7.04 3.71 2.56
C GLU A 35 -6.64 3.60 1.09
N THR A 36 -6.49 2.36 0.63
CA THR A 36 -6.12 2.07 -0.76
C THR A 36 -7.03 0.94 -1.29
N PRO A 37 -8.33 1.21 -1.45
CA PRO A 37 -9.25 0.18 -1.93
C PRO A 37 -8.94 -0.22 -3.37
N GLY A 38 -9.32 -1.42 -3.72
CA GLY A 38 -9.15 -1.96 -5.07
C GLY A 38 -8.94 -3.46 -5.07
N HIS A 39 -7.96 -3.95 -4.33
CA HIS A 39 -7.83 -5.39 -4.09
C HIS A 39 -8.99 -5.87 -3.22
N THR A 40 -9.25 -5.15 -2.14
CA THR A 40 -10.48 -5.26 -1.36
C THR A 40 -10.98 -3.86 -1.00
N GLN A 41 -12.21 -3.77 -0.51
CA GLN A 41 -12.75 -2.49 -0.04
C GLN A 41 -12.03 -1.99 1.22
N GLY A 42 -11.50 -2.90 2.00
CA GLY A 42 -10.81 -2.57 3.25
C GLY A 42 -9.30 -2.49 3.14
N SER A 43 -8.74 -2.55 1.94
CA SER A 43 -7.29 -2.48 1.76
C SER A 43 -6.73 -1.15 2.24
N VAL A 44 -5.60 -1.21 2.95
CA VAL A 44 -4.91 -0.02 3.44
C VAL A 44 -3.41 -0.16 3.19
N CYS A 45 -2.74 0.97 3.09
CA CYS A 45 -1.28 1.06 3.19
C CYS A 45 -0.93 1.70 4.53
N LEU A 46 0.16 1.26 5.12
CA LEU A 46 0.65 1.80 6.37
C LEU A 46 1.94 2.57 6.11
N LEU A 47 2.01 3.79 6.61
CA LEU A 47 3.14 4.69 6.40
C LEU A 47 3.83 4.93 7.73
N VAL A 48 5.13 4.61 7.78
CA VAL A 48 5.95 4.78 8.99
C VAL A 48 7.24 5.49 8.56
N GLY A 49 7.34 6.79 8.86
CA GLY A 49 8.47 7.57 8.38
C GLY A 49 8.55 7.52 6.85
N ASP A 50 9.64 7.02 6.31
CA ASP A 50 9.88 6.86 4.87
C ASP A 50 9.62 5.43 4.38
N VAL A 51 8.89 4.64 5.16
CA VAL A 51 8.57 3.24 4.84
C VAL A 51 7.07 3.09 4.62
N MET A 52 6.72 2.33 3.59
CA MET A 52 5.34 2.01 3.26
C MET A 52 5.15 0.49 3.27
N PHE A 53 4.15 0.02 3.98
CA PHE A 53 3.68 -1.36 3.88
C PHE A 53 2.43 -1.34 3.01
N SER A 54 2.57 -1.80 1.78
CA SER A 54 1.53 -1.62 0.76
C SER A 54 0.57 -2.81 0.63
N GLY A 55 0.77 -3.87 1.42
CA GLY A 55 -0.11 -5.04 1.39
C GLY A 55 -0.31 -5.56 -0.03
N ASP A 56 -1.56 -5.69 -0.43
CA ASP A 56 -1.92 -6.16 -1.77
C ASP A 56 -2.32 -5.01 -2.70
N THR A 57 -1.82 -3.81 -2.48
CA THR A 57 -2.09 -2.65 -3.33
C THR A 57 -0.99 -2.45 -4.36
N LEU A 58 0.21 -2.11 -3.93
CA LEU A 58 1.35 -1.83 -4.81
C LEU A 58 2.37 -2.95 -4.69
N PHE A 59 2.72 -3.57 -5.80
CA PHE A 59 3.78 -4.55 -5.89
C PHE A 59 4.90 -4.01 -6.77
N ARG A 60 6.04 -4.65 -6.67
CA ARG A 60 7.17 -4.35 -7.56
C ARG A 60 6.77 -4.65 -9.00
N GLY A 61 6.61 -3.60 -9.80
CA GLY A 61 6.22 -3.71 -11.22
C GLY A 61 4.78 -4.09 -11.45
N SER A 62 3.94 -4.10 -10.42
CA SER A 62 2.56 -4.58 -10.54
C SER A 62 1.66 -3.99 -9.45
N CYS A 63 0.45 -4.51 -9.34
CA CYS A 63 -0.50 -4.17 -8.29
C CYS A 63 -1.34 -5.40 -7.96
N GLY A 64 -2.11 -5.33 -6.87
CA GLY A 64 -2.96 -6.41 -6.44
C GLY A 64 -4.07 -6.73 -7.45
N ARG A 65 -4.53 -7.96 -7.42
CA ARG A 65 -5.63 -8.40 -8.28
C ARG A 65 -6.92 -7.68 -7.91
N THR A 66 -7.73 -7.44 -8.94
CA THR A 66 -9.05 -6.81 -8.79
C THR A 66 -10.15 -7.61 -9.49
N ASP A 67 -9.84 -8.80 -10.01
CA ASP A 67 -10.71 -9.60 -10.87
C ASP A 67 -11.50 -10.67 -10.10
N PHE A 68 -11.90 -10.37 -8.88
CA PHE A 68 -12.68 -11.28 -8.04
C PHE A 68 -13.69 -10.48 -7.22
N ALA A 69 -14.58 -11.18 -6.52
CA ALA A 69 -15.60 -10.53 -5.70
C ALA A 69 -14.96 -9.63 -4.65
N GLY A 70 -15.38 -8.37 -4.60
CA GLY A 70 -14.82 -7.37 -3.71
C GLY A 70 -13.68 -6.56 -4.33
N GLY A 71 -13.14 -6.99 -5.48
CA GLY A 71 -12.15 -6.24 -6.23
C GLY A 71 -12.78 -5.12 -7.05
N ASP A 72 -12.03 -4.03 -7.25
CA ASP A 72 -12.50 -2.87 -8.01
C ASP A 72 -11.33 -2.25 -8.77
N PRO A 73 -11.26 -2.44 -10.10
CA PRO A 73 -10.18 -1.90 -10.90
C PRO A 73 -10.06 -0.39 -10.85
N LYS A 74 -11.20 0.32 -10.87
CA LYS A 74 -11.19 1.79 -10.83
C LYS A 74 -10.65 2.29 -9.48
N ALA A 75 -11.08 1.67 -8.39
CA ALA A 75 -10.59 2.03 -7.07
C ALA A 75 -9.10 1.75 -6.95
N MET A 76 -8.62 0.63 -7.52
CA MET A 76 -7.19 0.30 -7.52
C MET A 76 -6.38 1.39 -8.24
N LEU A 77 -6.81 1.81 -9.43
CA LEU A 77 -6.09 2.85 -10.18
C LEU A 77 -6.08 4.17 -9.41
N ALA A 78 -7.21 4.55 -8.80
CA ALA A 78 -7.28 5.75 -7.98
C ALA A 78 -6.34 5.66 -6.77
N SER A 79 -6.28 4.50 -6.13
CA SER A 79 -5.37 4.26 -5.00
C SER A 79 -3.91 4.39 -5.42
N LEU A 80 -3.55 3.81 -6.56
CA LEU A 80 -2.18 3.92 -7.09
C LEU A 80 -1.83 5.37 -7.41
N ASP A 81 -2.77 6.15 -7.96
CA ASP A 81 -2.56 7.57 -8.21
C ASP A 81 -2.31 8.34 -6.92
N ARG A 82 -3.05 8.02 -5.87
CA ARG A 82 -2.86 8.65 -4.56
C ARG A 82 -1.48 8.32 -3.98
N LEU A 83 -1.04 7.07 -4.11
CA LEU A 83 0.30 6.68 -3.68
C LEU A 83 1.37 7.43 -4.48
N ALA A 84 1.20 7.53 -5.79
CA ALA A 84 2.15 8.23 -6.64
C ALA A 84 2.23 9.73 -6.31
N ALA A 85 1.16 10.30 -5.77
CA ALA A 85 1.11 11.72 -5.40
C ALA A 85 1.69 12.03 -4.02
N LEU A 86 2.07 11.01 -3.24
CA LEU A 86 2.65 11.23 -1.92
C LEU A 86 3.95 12.03 -2.03
N PRO A 87 4.21 12.96 -1.10
CA PRO A 87 5.48 13.71 -1.13
C PRO A 87 6.65 12.82 -0.73
N GLY A 88 7.77 13.00 -1.42
CA GLY A 88 9.01 12.29 -1.12
C GLY A 88 9.02 10.87 -1.66
N ASN A 89 10.01 10.12 -1.24
CA ASN A 89 10.17 8.72 -1.60
C ASN A 89 9.88 7.83 -0.40
N TYR A 90 9.48 6.60 -0.67
CA TYR A 90 9.23 5.58 0.36
C TYR A 90 9.90 4.30 -0.04
N LYS A 91 10.47 3.60 0.95
CA LYS A 91 10.77 2.18 0.79
C LYS A 91 9.48 1.41 0.93
N VAL A 92 9.18 0.56 -0.05
CA VAL A 92 7.90 -0.14 -0.13
C VAL A 92 8.10 -1.62 0.16
N TYR A 93 7.35 -2.12 1.13
CA TYR A 93 7.33 -3.55 1.48
C TYR A 93 5.94 -4.09 1.16
N PRO A 94 5.77 -4.74 0.00
CA PRO A 94 4.49 -5.33 -0.39
C PRO A 94 4.17 -6.60 0.39
N GLY A 95 2.92 -7.03 0.31
CA GLY A 95 2.51 -8.32 0.87
C GLY A 95 3.08 -9.51 0.09
N HIS A 96 3.37 -9.31 -1.19
CA HIS A 96 3.97 -10.31 -2.09
C HIS A 96 5.05 -9.62 -2.91
N GLU A 97 5.92 -10.42 -3.53
CA GLU A 97 7.05 -9.92 -4.29
C GLU A 97 8.09 -9.26 -3.40
N GLY A 98 9.15 -8.79 -3.97
CA GLY A 98 10.24 -8.15 -3.22
C GLY A 98 9.96 -6.70 -2.89
N ALA A 99 10.78 -6.14 -2.02
CA ALA A 99 10.74 -4.73 -1.68
C ALA A 99 11.09 -3.87 -2.91
N THR A 100 10.58 -2.65 -2.92
CA THR A 100 10.83 -1.68 -3.98
C THR A 100 10.89 -0.28 -3.38
N GLU A 101 10.91 0.74 -4.24
CA GLU A 101 10.85 2.13 -3.84
C GLU A 101 9.78 2.85 -4.64
N LEU A 102 9.07 3.76 -3.99
CA LEU A 102 7.98 4.48 -4.63
C LEU A 102 8.45 5.28 -5.85
N ASP A 103 9.60 5.93 -5.75
CA ASP A 103 10.15 6.70 -6.90
C ASP A 103 10.40 5.80 -8.10
N TYR A 104 10.89 4.58 -7.88
CA TYR A 104 11.09 3.62 -8.95
C TYR A 104 9.76 3.23 -9.60
N GLU A 105 8.74 2.93 -8.77
CA GLU A 105 7.44 2.53 -9.27
C GLU A 105 6.73 3.66 -10.02
N ARG A 106 6.89 4.90 -9.57
CA ARG A 106 6.36 6.07 -10.27
C ARG A 106 6.86 6.14 -11.71
N ARG A 107 8.11 5.70 -11.96
CA ARG A 107 8.74 5.79 -13.28
C ARG A 107 8.45 4.59 -14.16
N VAL A 108 8.35 3.39 -13.58
CA VAL A 108 8.35 2.16 -14.36
C VAL A 108 7.14 1.26 -14.15
N ASN A 109 6.38 1.44 -13.08
CA ASN A 109 5.23 0.58 -12.84
C ASN A 109 4.17 0.84 -13.90
N PRO A 110 3.79 -0.18 -14.70
CA PRO A 110 2.90 0.04 -15.83
C PRO A 110 1.50 0.52 -15.42
N PHE A 111 1.05 0.20 -14.21
CA PHE A 111 -0.27 0.66 -13.73
C PHE A 111 -0.21 2.09 -13.19
N MET A 112 0.92 2.53 -12.65
CA MET A 112 1.11 3.92 -12.24
C MET A 112 1.35 4.84 -13.43
N THR A 113 2.07 4.36 -14.44
CA THR A 113 2.36 5.13 -15.65
C THR A 113 1.26 5.04 -16.70
N ARG A 114 0.25 4.21 -16.47
CA ARG A 114 -0.87 3.93 -17.38
C ARG A 114 -0.45 3.27 -18.69
N ARG A 115 0.69 2.59 -18.71
CA ARG A 115 1.03 1.75 -19.87
C ARG A 115 0.12 0.53 -19.95
N LEU A 116 -0.34 0.03 -18.78
CA LEU A 116 -1.34 -1.01 -18.71
C LEU A 116 -2.55 -0.48 -17.96
N SER A 117 -3.71 -1.00 -18.31
CA SER A 117 -4.99 -0.68 -17.65
C SER A 117 -5.56 -1.94 -17.01
N LEU A 118 -6.36 -1.74 -16.00
CA LEU A 118 -7.08 -2.83 -15.34
C LEU A 118 -8.46 -3.01 -15.94
#